data_6eab89c670695bcc0b506a0e5f505485
#
_entry.id   6eab89c670695bcc0b506a0e5f505485
#
_cell.length_a   1.000
_cell.length_b   1.000
_cell.length_c   1.000
_cell.angle_alpha   90.00
_cell.angle_beta   90.00
_cell.angle_gamma   90.00
#
_symmetry.space_group_name_H-M   'P 1'
#
loop_
_entity.id
_entity.type
_entity.pdbx_description
1 polymer ?
#
loop_
_entity_poly.entity_id
_entity_poly.type
_entity_poly.pdbx_seq_one_letter_code
_entity_poly.pdbx_strand_id
1 'polypeptide(L)'
;MPNVEDVVTVPMLDRFLTKVKELIANSAASITNAVFAKKSIEAQPDMIYEATSTDGVNYTATIPGITELYAGLRITVQLSKTTTSTSPKLNVNGLGAKNVRQSLSTNNFSTTTAGAASWLNAACPVTLTYNGTLWKTDFVRPSATYLYGKVPVASGGTGADNAADALTNLGAASVAYVDEKIAELRSLIEGQ
;
A
#
# COMPACT_ATOMS: atom_id res chain seq x y z
N MET A 1 76.76 20.43 -2.82
CA MET A 1 75.68 21.15 -2.11
C MET A 1 74.61 21.38 -3.13
N PRO A 2 73.38 20.93 -2.91
CA PRO A 2 72.29 21.23 -3.82
C PRO A 2 72.06 22.75 -3.79
N ASN A 3 71.94 23.35 -4.97
CA ASN A 3 71.69 24.76 -5.17
C ASN A 3 70.39 25.17 -4.48
N VAL A 4 70.45 26.24 -3.72
CA VAL A 4 69.35 26.85 -2.98
C VAL A 4 68.37 27.58 -3.94
N GLU A 5 68.33 27.21 -5.23
CA GLU A 5 67.52 27.85 -6.25
C GLU A 5 66.21 27.08 -6.61
N ASP A 6 65.83 26.06 -5.84
CA ASP A 6 64.48 25.57 -5.87
C ASP A 6 63.55 26.42 -4.98
N VAL A 7 63.62 27.72 -5.17
CA VAL A 7 62.66 28.66 -4.63
C VAL A 7 61.31 28.38 -5.36
N VAL A 8 60.33 27.94 -4.62
CA VAL A 8 58.96 27.82 -5.12
C VAL A 8 58.58 29.14 -5.79
N THR A 9 58.56 29.18 -7.09
CA THR A 9 58.24 30.39 -7.85
C THR A 9 56.77 30.75 -7.64
N VAL A 10 56.44 32.03 -7.67
CA VAL A 10 55.05 32.52 -7.55
C VAL A 10 54.09 31.76 -8.47
N PRO A 11 54.43 31.45 -9.75
CA PRO A 11 53.59 30.62 -10.61
C PRO A 11 53.36 29.20 -10.14
N MET A 12 54.34 28.57 -9.45
CA MET A 12 54.16 27.23 -8.86
C MET A 12 53.21 27.28 -7.66
N LEU A 13 53.32 28.31 -6.85
CA LEU A 13 52.45 28.53 -5.71
C LEU A 13 51.00 28.78 -6.17
N ASP A 14 50.80 29.58 -7.21
CA ASP A 14 49.48 29.85 -7.79
C ASP A 14 48.86 28.60 -8.37
N ARG A 15 49.61 27.76 -9.07
CA ARG A 15 49.13 26.46 -9.56
C ARG A 15 48.75 25.52 -8.42
N PHE A 16 49.57 25.48 -7.37
CA PHE A 16 49.27 24.68 -6.18
C PHE A 16 47.99 25.17 -5.50
N LEU A 17 47.83 26.47 -5.26
CA LEU A 17 46.67 27.08 -4.67
C LEU A 17 45.42 26.84 -5.51
N THR A 18 45.52 26.89 -6.83
CA THR A 18 44.42 26.58 -7.75
C THR A 18 43.99 25.12 -7.60
N LYS A 19 44.96 24.19 -7.58
CA LYS A 19 44.68 22.76 -7.36
C LYS A 19 44.02 22.45 -6.00
N VAL A 20 44.50 23.11 -4.96
CA VAL A 20 43.92 22.97 -3.62
C VAL A 20 42.49 23.51 -3.59
N LYS A 21 42.22 24.66 -4.22
CA LYS A 21 40.86 25.19 -4.34
C LYS A 21 39.92 24.25 -5.11
N GLU A 22 40.38 23.70 -6.23
CA GLU A 22 39.63 22.69 -7.01
C GLU A 22 39.31 21.44 -6.16
N LEU A 23 40.31 20.94 -5.42
CA LEU A 23 40.15 19.77 -4.56
C LEU A 23 39.11 20.01 -3.43
N ILE A 24 39.18 21.17 -2.81
CA ILE A 24 38.26 21.60 -1.77
C ILE A 24 36.84 21.71 -2.35
N ALA A 25 36.67 22.33 -3.51
CA ALA A 25 35.37 22.47 -4.18
C ALA A 25 34.77 21.12 -4.55
N ASN A 26 35.58 20.21 -5.10
CA ASN A 26 35.15 18.85 -5.45
C ASN A 26 34.80 18.03 -4.21
N SER A 27 35.55 18.17 -3.13
CA SER A 27 35.27 17.50 -1.85
C SER A 27 33.97 18.03 -1.22
N ALA A 28 33.75 19.35 -1.27
CA ALA A 28 32.51 19.97 -0.78
C ALA A 28 31.31 19.49 -1.59
N ALA A 29 31.40 19.42 -2.92
CA ALA A 29 30.37 18.88 -3.79
C ALA A 29 30.08 17.39 -3.49
N SER A 30 31.14 16.59 -3.29
CA SER A 30 31.02 15.18 -2.93
C SER A 30 30.33 14.98 -1.57
N ILE A 31 30.71 15.79 -0.56
CA ILE A 31 30.06 15.75 0.76
C ILE A 31 28.60 16.17 0.66
N THR A 32 28.31 17.23 -0.10
CA THR A 32 26.92 17.67 -0.33
C THR A 32 26.10 16.56 -0.97
N ASN A 33 26.62 15.92 -2.02
CA ASN A 33 25.94 14.80 -2.68
C ASN A 33 25.74 13.61 -1.74
N ALA A 34 26.73 13.28 -0.90
CA ALA A 34 26.61 12.22 0.09
C ALA A 34 25.58 12.56 1.18
N VAL A 35 25.49 13.82 1.60
CA VAL A 35 24.46 14.29 2.56
C VAL A 35 23.09 14.25 1.93
N PHE A 36 22.95 14.65 0.66
CA PHE A 36 21.68 14.51 -0.07
C PHE A 36 21.29 13.05 -0.27
N ALA A 37 22.23 12.18 -0.64
CA ALA A 37 21.99 10.75 -0.74
C ALA A 37 21.60 10.14 0.60
N LYS A 38 22.28 10.50 1.69
CA LYS A 38 21.91 10.07 3.04
C LYS A 38 20.53 10.56 3.45
N LYS A 39 20.22 11.84 3.18
CA LYS A 39 18.91 12.41 3.47
C LYS A 39 17.80 11.78 2.61
N SER A 40 18.11 11.40 1.37
CA SER A 40 17.24 10.62 0.51
C SER A 40 17.03 9.19 1.03
N ILE A 41 18.05 8.58 1.63
CA ILE A 41 17.98 7.27 2.27
C ILE A 41 17.20 7.36 3.61
N GLU A 42 17.37 8.42 4.38
CA GLU A 42 16.62 8.68 5.62
C GLU A 42 15.14 9.00 5.35
N ALA A 43 14.81 9.47 4.16
CA ALA A 43 13.43 9.65 3.68
C ALA A 43 12.85 8.37 3.04
N GLN A 44 13.55 7.24 3.16
CA GLN A 44 13.17 5.99 2.51
C GLN A 44 12.10 5.20 3.26
N PRO A 45 11.43 4.27 2.57
CA PRO A 45 10.06 3.80 2.80
C PRO A 45 9.84 2.92 4.02
N ASP A 46 10.82 2.72 4.87
CA ASP A 46 10.66 2.00 6.16
C ASP A 46 10.08 2.90 7.25
N MET A 47 9.95 4.21 7.00
CA MET A 47 9.29 5.12 7.93
C MET A 47 7.79 5.19 7.64
N ILE A 48 7.04 5.05 8.73
CA ILE A 48 5.59 5.23 8.70
C ILE A 48 5.30 6.71 8.97
N TYR A 49 4.65 7.37 8.03
CA TYR A 49 4.28 8.77 8.16
C TYR A 49 2.79 8.91 8.52
N GLU A 50 2.47 9.87 9.35
CA GLU A 50 1.07 10.12 9.67
C GLU A 50 0.36 10.81 8.48
N ALA A 51 -0.80 10.27 8.10
CA ALA A 51 -1.72 10.87 7.15
C ALA A 51 -2.96 11.36 7.91
N THR A 52 -3.03 12.66 8.15
CA THR A 52 -4.07 13.30 8.96
C THR A 52 -5.33 13.57 8.16
N SER A 53 -6.48 13.38 8.77
CA SER A 53 -7.80 13.68 8.20
C SER A 53 -8.81 13.99 9.30
N THR A 54 -9.69 14.98 9.06
CA THR A 54 -10.81 15.29 9.94
C THR A 54 -12.11 14.62 9.51
N ASP A 55 -12.24 14.36 8.21
CA ASP A 55 -13.47 13.82 7.58
C ASP A 55 -13.40 12.31 7.24
N GLY A 56 -12.20 11.71 7.26
CA GLY A 56 -11.99 10.32 6.83
C GLY A 56 -12.07 10.14 5.31
N VAL A 57 -12.00 11.23 4.55
CA VAL A 57 -12.05 11.25 3.07
C VAL A 57 -10.80 11.85 2.48
N ASN A 58 -10.41 13.03 2.98
CA ASN A 58 -9.26 13.78 2.50
C ASN A 58 -8.14 13.70 3.55
N TYR A 59 -7.02 13.11 3.16
CA TYR A 59 -5.85 12.93 4.00
C TYR A 59 -4.71 13.82 3.52
N THR A 60 -3.93 14.33 4.45
CA THR A 60 -2.70 15.08 4.20
C THR A 60 -1.55 14.42 4.93
N ALA A 61 -0.41 14.27 4.26
CA ALA A 61 0.81 13.75 4.85
C ALA A 61 1.98 14.67 4.52
N THR A 62 2.85 14.91 5.50
CA THR A 62 4.12 15.61 5.31
C THR A 62 5.24 14.60 5.35
N ILE A 63 5.90 14.40 4.21
CA ILE A 63 6.95 13.38 4.04
C ILE A 63 8.24 14.08 3.58
N PRO A 64 9.29 14.10 4.41
CA PRO A 64 10.55 14.73 4.05
C PRO A 64 11.14 14.16 2.76
N GLY A 65 11.73 15.02 1.94
CA GLY A 65 12.42 14.62 0.72
C GLY A 65 11.54 14.40 -0.51
N ILE A 66 10.21 14.36 -0.38
CA ILE A 66 9.30 14.30 -1.52
C ILE A 66 8.98 15.71 -1.98
N THR A 67 9.50 16.09 -3.14
CA THR A 67 9.27 17.40 -3.79
C THR A 67 8.38 17.28 -5.03
N GLU A 68 8.16 16.07 -5.55
CA GLU A 68 7.30 15.78 -6.69
C GLU A 68 6.72 14.35 -6.58
N LEU A 69 5.61 14.12 -7.26
CA LEU A 69 5.01 12.79 -7.40
C LEU A 69 5.42 12.18 -8.74
N TYR A 70 6.12 11.04 -8.71
CA TYR A 70 6.52 10.29 -9.89
C TYR A 70 6.00 8.85 -9.84
N ALA A 71 5.77 8.25 -10.99
CA ALA A 71 5.32 6.86 -11.06
C ALA A 71 6.36 5.91 -10.45
N GLY A 72 5.90 5.04 -9.55
CA GLY A 72 6.76 4.15 -8.77
C GLY A 72 7.14 4.68 -7.38
N LEU A 73 6.82 5.94 -7.05
CA LEU A 73 6.99 6.46 -5.70
C LEU A 73 6.18 5.62 -4.71
N ARG A 74 6.87 5.10 -3.70
CA ARG A 74 6.29 4.24 -2.67
C ARG A 74 6.43 4.90 -1.30
N ILE A 75 5.34 4.91 -0.53
CA ILE A 75 5.29 5.47 0.82
C ILE A 75 4.48 4.56 1.74
N THR A 76 4.80 4.58 3.03
CA THR A 76 3.97 3.92 4.04
C THR A 76 3.38 4.98 4.97
N VAL A 77 2.06 4.97 5.11
CA VAL A 77 1.34 5.94 5.94
C VAL A 77 0.46 5.26 6.97
N GLN A 78 0.37 5.89 8.15
CA GLN A 78 -0.60 5.58 9.19
C GLN A 78 -1.71 6.62 9.12
N LEU A 79 -2.94 6.18 8.93
CA LEU A 79 -4.07 7.10 8.89
C LEU A 79 -4.46 7.54 10.31
N SER A 80 -4.70 8.82 10.52
CA SER A 80 -5.21 9.35 11.80
C SER A 80 -6.70 8.99 12.05
N LYS A 81 -7.41 8.65 10.98
CA LYS A 81 -8.83 8.27 11.00
C LYS A 81 -9.10 7.20 9.95
N THR A 82 -9.90 6.21 10.30
CA THR A 82 -10.39 5.20 9.34
C THR A 82 -11.20 5.87 8.24
N THR A 83 -11.00 5.48 6.98
CA THR A 83 -11.74 6.08 5.87
C THR A 83 -13.24 5.79 5.95
N THR A 84 -14.03 6.80 5.63
CA THR A 84 -15.49 6.73 5.50
C THR A 84 -15.95 6.77 4.04
N SER A 85 -14.99 6.84 3.10
CA SER A 85 -15.24 7.06 1.68
C SER A 85 -14.83 5.89 0.81
N THR A 86 -15.55 5.68 -0.30
CA THR A 86 -15.13 4.80 -1.41
C THR A 86 -14.02 5.38 -2.24
N SER A 87 -13.77 6.67 -2.12
CA SER A 87 -12.80 7.43 -2.92
C SER A 87 -11.94 8.33 -2.06
N PRO A 88 -11.22 7.77 -1.06
CA PRO A 88 -10.34 8.57 -0.24
C PRO A 88 -9.22 9.17 -1.10
N LYS A 89 -8.74 10.33 -0.68
CA LYS A 89 -7.67 11.07 -1.35
C LYS A 89 -6.53 11.31 -0.38
N LEU A 90 -5.31 11.26 -0.90
CA LEU A 90 -4.11 11.62 -0.17
C LEU A 90 -3.37 12.74 -0.88
N ASN A 91 -3.07 13.80 -0.14
CA ASN A 91 -2.22 14.89 -0.56
C ASN A 91 -0.90 14.83 0.21
N VAL A 92 0.17 14.55 -0.50
CA VAL A 92 1.53 14.51 0.06
C VAL A 92 2.18 15.87 -0.20
N ASN A 93 2.66 16.52 0.84
CA ASN A 93 3.42 17.78 0.78
C ASN A 93 2.74 18.91 -0.03
N GLY A 94 1.41 18.91 -0.14
CA GLY A 94 0.73 19.92 -0.96
C GLY A 94 0.82 19.71 -2.48
N LEU A 95 1.35 18.57 -2.95
CA LEU A 95 1.55 18.26 -4.37
C LEU A 95 0.25 17.89 -5.12
N GLY A 96 -0.88 18.10 -4.49
CA GLY A 96 -2.21 17.84 -5.02
C GLY A 96 -2.79 16.51 -4.54
N ALA A 97 -4.07 16.55 -4.15
CA ALA A 97 -4.79 15.39 -3.67
C ALA A 97 -5.01 14.36 -4.79
N LYS A 98 -4.56 13.13 -4.59
CA LYS A 98 -4.72 12.00 -5.51
C LYS A 98 -5.59 10.93 -4.86
N ASN A 99 -6.44 10.31 -5.67
CA ASN A 99 -7.27 9.21 -5.18
C ASN A 99 -6.41 8.03 -4.70
N VAL A 100 -6.87 7.34 -3.66
CA VAL A 100 -6.31 6.06 -3.22
C VAL A 100 -7.23 4.95 -3.69
N ARG A 101 -6.64 3.88 -4.29
CA ARG A 101 -7.36 2.73 -4.86
C ARG A 101 -6.70 1.42 -4.45
N GLN A 102 -7.44 0.33 -4.58
CA GLN A 102 -6.87 -1.01 -4.44
C GLN A 102 -5.95 -1.35 -5.61
N SER A 103 -4.96 -2.23 -5.37
CA SER A 103 -3.93 -2.58 -6.34
C SER A 103 -4.48 -3.17 -7.64
N LEU A 104 -5.45 -4.09 -7.57
CA LEU A 104 -6.00 -4.78 -8.75
C LEU A 104 -7.15 -4.06 -9.43
N SER A 105 -7.57 -2.90 -8.95
CA SER A 105 -8.79 -2.27 -9.46
C SER A 105 -8.59 -0.82 -9.88
N THR A 106 -9.20 -0.45 -10.99
CA THR A 106 -9.54 0.94 -11.29
C THR A 106 -10.71 1.41 -10.43
N ASN A 107 -11.37 0.48 -9.75
CA ASN A 107 -12.58 0.71 -8.99
C ASN A 107 -12.30 1.30 -7.61
N ASN A 108 -13.28 1.99 -7.11
CA ASN A 108 -13.32 2.55 -5.77
C ASN A 108 -13.29 1.44 -4.72
N PHE A 109 -12.86 1.77 -3.50
CA PHE A 109 -13.18 0.92 -2.37
C PHE A 109 -14.72 0.82 -2.26
N SER A 110 -15.25 -0.39 -2.18
CA SER A 110 -16.71 -0.58 -2.04
C SER A 110 -17.18 -0.11 -0.65
N THR A 111 -18.21 0.72 -0.58
CA THR A 111 -18.83 1.15 0.69
C THR A 111 -20.04 0.31 1.07
N THR A 112 -20.48 -0.61 0.21
CA THR A 112 -21.79 -1.26 0.35
C THR A 112 -21.88 -2.29 1.46
N THR A 113 -20.79 -2.56 2.18
CA THR A 113 -20.84 -3.43 3.35
C THR A 113 -20.14 -2.72 4.51
N ALA A 114 -20.67 -2.83 5.71
CA ALA A 114 -20.12 -2.25 6.95
C ALA A 114 -18.65 -2.62 7.25
N GLY A 115 -18.04 -3.46 6.44
CA GLY A 115 -16.61 -3.79 6.46
C GLY A 115 -15.77 -3.12 5.38
N ALA A 116 -16.35 -2.38 4.46
CA ALA A 116 -15.62 -1.87 3.30
C ALA A 116 -14.90 -0.56 3.58
N ALA A 117 -15.43 0.27 4.45
CA ALA A 117 -14.76 1.48 4.94
C ALA A 117 -13.55 1.15 5.83
N SER A 118 -13.43 -0.07 6.34
CA SER A 118 -12.39 -0.47 7.30
C SER A 118 -11.04 -0.86 6.68
N TRP A 119 -10.85 -0.75 5.38
CA TRP A 119 -9.63 -1.20 4.71
C TRP A 119 -8.47 -0.25 4.81
N LEU A 120 -8.77 1.02 4.73
CA LEU A 120 -7.89 2.07 5.14
C LEU A 120 -8.22 2.39 6.59
N ASN A 121 -7.77 1.51 7.47
CA ASN A 121 -8.03 1.58 8.90
C ASN A 121 -6.92 2.37 9.58
N ALA A 122 -7.32 3.24 10.51
CA ALA A 122 -6.38 3.99 11.34
C ALA A 122 -5.52 3.10 12.26
N ALA A 123 -5.91 1.84 12.50
CA ALA A 123 -5.13 0.91 13.33
C ALA A 123 -3.93 0.28 12.62
N CYS A 124 -3.87 0.33 11.29
CA CYS A 124 -2.83 -0.37 10.52
C CYS A 124 -2.15 0.57 9.53
N PRO A 125 -0.80 0.59 9.46
CA PRO A 125 -0.10 1.26 8.39
C PRO A 125 -0.46 0.67 7.04
N VAL A 126 -0.48 1.53 6.01
CA VAL A 126 -0.73 1.11 4.63
C VAL A 126 0.39 1.59 3.73
N THR A 127 0.92 0.69 2.93
CA THR A 127 1.89 1.04 1.89
C THR A 127 1.16 1.37 0.60
N LEU A 128 1.54 2.50 0.02
CA LEU A 128 0.94 3.07 -1.18
C LEU A 128 2.00 3.28 -2.25
N THR A 129 1.71 2.88 -3.47
CA THR A 129 2.55 3.15 -4.65
C THR A 129 1.81 4.10 -5.59
N TYR A 130 2.45 5.20 -5.95
CA TYR A 130 1.91 6.15 -6.93
C TYR A 130 2.17 5.64 -8.35
N ASN A 131 1.13 5.56 -9.18
CA ASN A 131 1.25 5.03 -10.54
C ASN A 131 1.34 6.11 -11.64
N GLY A 132 1.57 7.37 -11.24
CA GLY A 132 1.55 8.53 -12.15
C GLY A 132 0.21 9.29 -12.15
N THR A 133 -0.87 8.69 -11.65
CA THR A 133 -2.20 9.31 -11.62
C THR A 133 -2.83 9.24 -10.23
N LEU A 134 -2.69 8.10 -9.54
CA LEU A 134 -3.33 7.84 -8.25
C LEU A 134 -2.46 6.90 -7.39
N TRP A 135 -2.77 6.83 -6.12
CA TRP A 135 -2.15 5.92 -5.17
C TRP A 135 -2.81 4.55 -5.21
N LYS A 136 -2.00 3.49 -5.28
CA LYS A 136 -2.41 2.09 -5.20
C LYS A 136 -1.94 1.48 -3.88
N THR A 137 -2.82 0.74 -3.20
CA THR A 137 -2.41 -0.07 -2.03
C THR A 137 -1.62 -1.28 -2.49
N ASP A 138 -0.68 -1.74 -1.68
CA ASP A 138 0.09 -2.96 -1.94
C ASP A 138 -0.70 -4.24 -1.67
N PHE A 139 -1.85 -4.12 -1.02
CA PHE A 139 -2.70 -5.26 -0.70
C PHE A 139 -4.04 -5.18 -1.44
N VAL A 140 -4.57 -6.35 -1.70
CA VAL A 140 -5.93 -6.54 -2.20
C VAL A 140 -6.67 -7.35 -1.15
N ARG A 141 -7.88 -6.96 -0.82
CA ARG A 141 -8.69 -7.80 0.05
C ARG A 141 -9.07 -9.07 -0.69
N PRO A 142 -8.80 -10.25 -0.15
CA PRO A 142 -9.42 -11.46 -0.66
C PRO A 142 -10.95 -11.32 -0.54
N SER A 143 -11.62 -11.24 -1.66
CA SER A 143 -13.08 -11.38 -1.73
C SER A 143 -13.38 -12.80 -2.15
N ALA A 144 -14.47 -13.37 -1.65
CA ALA A 144 -14.93 -14.68 -2.11
C ALA A 144 -15.12 -14.70 -3.65
N THR A 145 -15.38 -13.55 -4.26
CA THR A 145 -15.45 -13.38 -5.73
C THR A 145 -14.11 -13.61 -6.45
N TYR A 146 -12.99 -13.46 -5.75
CA TYR A 146 -11.63 -13.66 -6.29
C TYR A 146 -10.99 -14.98 -5.86
N LEU A 147 -11.70 -15.81 -5.11
CA LEU A 147 -11.26 -17.17 -4.84
C LEU A 147 -11.51 -18.00 -6.10
N TYR A 148 -10.43 -18.37 -6.77
CA TYR A 148 -10.50 -19.29 -7.89
C TYR A 148 -10.69 -20.71 -7.37
N GLY A 149 -11.80 -21.36 -7.76
CA GLY A 149 -12.12 -22.72 -7.39
C GLY A 149 -12.98 -22.86 -6.13
N LYS A 150 -13.33 -24.11 -5.84
CA LYS A 150 -14.17 -24.47 -4.69
C LYS A 150 -13.31 -24.57 -3.43
N VAL A 151 -13.78 -23.97 -2.32
CA VAL A 151 -13.16 -24.20 -1.02
C VAL A 151 -13.58 -25.59 -0.53
N PRO A 152 -12.63 -26.52 -0.31
CA PRO A 152 -12.94 -27.87 0.15
C PRO A 152 -13.65 -27.87 1.50
N VAL A 153 -14.48 -28.86 1.78
CA VAL A 153 -15.15 -29.05 3.08
C VAL A 153 -14.15 -29.09 4.21
N ALA A 154 -13.01 -29.75 4.03
CA ALA A 154 -11.91 -29.82 5.00
C ALA A 154 -11.29 -28.45 5.35
N SER A 155 -11.48 -27.44 4.49
CA SER A 155 -11.02 -26.07 4.68
C SER A 155 -12.18 -25.12 5.08
N GLY A 156 -13.30 -25.66 5.53
CA GLY A 156 -14.47 -24.89 5.95
C GLY A 156 -15.39 -24.41 4.82
N GLY A 157 -15.16 -24.84 3.59
CA GLY A 157 -16.03 -24.58 2.44
C GLY A 157 -17.07 -25.67 2.23
N THR A 158 -17.92 -25.53 1.21
CA THR A 158 -18.88 -26.56 0.81
C THR A 158 -18.33 -27.49 -0.28
N GLY A 159 -17.24 -27.13 -0.93
CA GLY A 159 -16.67 -27.87 -2.08
C GLY A 159 -17.57 -27.86 -3.31
N ALA A 160 -18.55 -26.96 -3.38
CA ALA A 160 -19.59 -26.96 -4.39
C ALA A 160 -19.83 -25.58 -5.01
N ASP A 161 -20.37 -25.56 -6.23
CA ASP A 161 -20.74 -24.34 -6.97
C ASP A 161 -22.23 -23.99 -6.82
N ASN A 162 -23.03 -24.91 -6.29
CA ASN A 162 -24.48 -24.74 -6.08
C ASN A 162 -24.91 -25.34 -4.75
N ALA A 163 -26.15 -24.99 -4.32
CA ALA A 163 -26.69 -25.40 -3.04
C ALA A 163 -26.97 -26.92 -2.94
N ALA A 164 -27.34 -27.57 -4.04
CA ALA A 164 -27.65 -29.00 -4.05
C ALA A 164 -26.39 -29.83 -3.82
N ASP A 165 -25.32 -29.52 -4.55
CA ASP A 165 -24.01 -30.18 -4.37
C ASP A 165 -23.43 -29.87 -2.98
N ALA A 166 -23.63 -28.62 -2.48
CA ALA A 166 -23.22 -28.25 -1.15
C ALA A 166 -23.87 -29.11 -0.07
N LEU A 167 -25.19 -29.32 -0.16
CA LEU A 167 -25.91 -30.20 0.75
C LEU A 167 -25.42 -31.64 0.70
N THR A 168 -25.14 -32.15 -0.52
CA THR A 168 -24.58 -33.49 -0.72
C THR A 168 -23.22 -33.62 -0.08
N ASN A 169 -22.30 -32.66 -0.32
CA ASN A 169 -20.94 -32.68 0.22
C ASN A 169 -20.88 -32.54 1.75
N LEU A 170 -21.88 -31.86 2.35
CA LEU A 170 -22.00 -31.70 3.79
C LEU A 170 -22.79 -32.86 4.44
N GLY A 171 -23.33 -33.80 3.66
CA GLY A 171 -24.22 -34.86 4.18
C GLY A 171 -25.52 -34.33 4.77
N ALA A 172 -25.98 -33.15 4.34
CA ALA A 172 -27.17 -32.49 4.85
C ALA A 172 -28.40 -32.79 3.98
N ALA A 173 -29.56 -32.92 4.61
CA ALA A 173 -30.81 -33.09 3.90
C ALA A 173 -31.36 -31.76 3.37
N SER A 174 -31.93 -31.76 2.16
CA SER A 174 -32.65 -30.60 1.66
C SER A 174 -34.02 -30.43 2.38
N VAL A 175 -34.51 -29.18 2.44
CA VAL A 175 -35.82 -28.90 2.98
C VAL A 175 -36.90 -29.74 2.25
N ALA A 176 -36.82 -29.82 0.92
CA ALA A 176 -37.76 -30.62 0.11
C ALA A 176 -37.76 -32.11 0.49
N TYR A 177 -36.59 -32.69 0.74
CA TYR A 177 -36.49 -34.08 1.20
C TYR A 177 -37.11 -34.28 2.58
N VAL A 178 -36.87 -33.34 3.50
CA VAL A 178 -37.45 -33.39 4.86
C VAL A 178 -38.99 -33.27 4.80
N ASP A 179 -39.49 -32.31 4.00
CA ASP A 179 -40.93 -32.10 3.82
C ASP A 179 -41.63 -33.33 3.21
N GLU A 180 -41.00 -33.99 2.19
CA GLU A 180 -41.46 -35.24 1.62
C GLU A 180 -41.58 -36.34 2.68
N LYS A 181 -40.53 -36.52 3.49
CA LYS A 181 -40.55 -37.55 4.55
C LYS A 181 -41.58 -37.25 5.65
N ILE A 182 -41.78 -35.98 5.95
CA ILE A 182 -42.86 -35.57 6.87
C ILE A 182 -44.22 -35.88 6.30
N ALA A 183 -44.46 -35.62 5.01
CA ALA A 183 -45.73 -35.93 4.34
C ALA A 183 -46.00 -37.45 4.30
N GLU A 184 -44.97 -38.26 3.98
CA GLU A 184 -45.07 -39.72 4.03
C GLU A 184 -45.45 -40.21 5.43
N LEU A 185 -44.80 -39.71 6.48
CA LEU A 185 -45.11 -40.08 7.87
C LEU A 185 -46.53 -39.69 8.27
N ARG A 186 -46.99 -38.50 7.86
CA ARG A 186 -48.39 -38.08 8.12
C ARG A 186 -49.37 -38.99 7.45
N SER A 187 -49.17 -39.37 6.19
CA SER A 187 -50.01 -40.29 5.45
C SER A 187 -50.09 -41.66 6.12
N LEU A 188 -49.00 -42.16 6.66
CA LEU A 188 -48.94 -43.42 7.41
C LEU A 188 -49.76 -43.37 8.73
N ILE A 189 -49.75 -42.22 9.40
CA ILE A 189 -50.50 -42.01 10.65
C ILE A 189 -51.98 -41.83 10.40
N GLU A 190 -52.36 -41.11 9.34
CA GLU A 190 -53.73 -40.81 8.98
C GLU A 190 -54.42 -41.97 8.28
N GLY A 191 -53.66 -42.93 7.74
CA GLY A 191 -54.21 -44.11 7.02
C GLY A 191 -54.44 -45.33 7.92
N GLN A 192 -54.26 -45.20 9.24
CA GLN A 192 -54.64 -46.20 10.25
C GLN A 192 -55.93 -45.80 10.94
#